data_935c3ab61e41983116e8919fb38009d4
#
_entry.id   935c3ab61e41983116e8919fb38009d4
#
_cell.length_a   1.000
_cell.length_b   1.000
_cell.length_c   1.000
_cell.angle_alpha   90.00
_cell.angle_beta   90.00
_cell.angle_gamma   90.00
#
_symmetry.space_group_name_H-M   'P 1'
#
loop_
_entity.id
_entity.type
_entity.pdbx_description
1 polymer ?
#
loop_
_entity_poly.entity_id
_entity_poly.type
_entity_poly.pdbx_seq_one_letter_code
_entity_poly.pdbx_strand_id
1 'polypeptide(L)'
;MNKSALLFSILAAAPAVQAANQTYILNGNIYSKQSTWIAEAGVAATSDLYKEQDHSVVPLLNFGYHGEDFNIDFSGANYRFYGTDGDLVNLGVHLTSAGIGYDDDTSDFLKGMDDRDVSVDLGLNADFQVGTGVISTYFQHDISGAYKGYLAGVRYFDIFSIGDANLVSFAGVMFQSKDFVDYYFGVQPKEARANRPEYTGSSSIAYEVGYKLIYPISENWNLTQSTQYTGLGSEVADSPIVDSKHQWLVGATVAYHF
;
A
#
# COMPACT_ATOMS: atom_id res chain seq x y z
N MET A 1 -9.17 -20.98 28.70
CA MET A 1 -10.36 -20.11 28.72
C MET A 1 -10.35 -19.35 27.39
N ASN A 2 -11.32 -19.66 26.53
CA ASN A 2 -11.42 -19.16 25.16
C ASN A 2 -11.70 -17.65 25.13
N LYS A 3 -10.83 -16.89 24.47
CA LYS A 3 -11.02 -15.45 24.19
C LYS A 3 -11.25 -15.19 22.69
N SER A 4 -12.08 -16.00 22.06
CA SER A 4 -12.36 -15.86 20.61
C SER A 4 -13.86 -15.80 20.33
N ALA A 5 -14.58 -14.81 20.86
CA ALA A 5 -15.97 -14.58 20.50
C ALA A 5 -16.44 -13.20 20.97
N LEU A 6 -16.03 -12.12 20.34
CA LEU A 6 -16.62 -10.79 20.67
C LEU A 6 -16.44 -9.72 19.57
N LEU A 7 -16.50 -10.09 18.29
CA LEU A 7 -16.37 -9.09 17.21
C LEU A 7 -17.45 -9.19 16.10
N PHE A 8 -18.55 -9.91 16.31
CA PHE A 8 -19.56 -10.11 15.27
C PHE A 8 -21.00 -9.66 15.61
N SER A 9 -21.21 -8.83 16.63
CA SER A 9 -22.56 -8.45 17.06
C SER A 9 -22.93 -6.96 17.01
N ILE A 10 -22.30 -6.14 16.17
CA ILE A 10 -22.70 -4.73 15.97
C ILE A 10 -23.18 -4.45 14.54
N LEU A 11 -23.72 -5.47 13.86
CA LEU A 11 -24.34 -5.31 12.55
C LEU A 11 -25.87 -5.44 12.63
N ALA A 12 -26.51 -4.68 13.51
CA ALA A 12 -27.96 -4.61 13.57
C ALA A 12 -28.44 -3.16 13.52
N ALA A 13 -29.03 -2.82 12.34
CA ALA A 13 -29.97 -1.72 12.10
C ALA A 13 -29.43 -0.29 12.22
N ALA A 14 -28.60 0.14 11.28
CA ALA A 14 -28.63 1.53 10.86
C ALA A 14 -29.67 1.69 9.73
N PRO A 15 -30.44 2.79 9.69
CA PRO A 15 -31.31 3.07 8.55
C PRO A 15 -30.45 3.20 7.29
N ALA A 16 -30.90 2.60 6.18
CA ALA A 16 -30.24 2.70 4.90
C ALA A 16 -30.09 4.18 4.50
N VAL A 17 -28.91 4.73 4.74
CA VAL A 17 -28.51 6.02 4.18
C VAL A 17 -28.01 5.70 2.79
N GLN A 18 -28.79 6.03 1.78
CA GLN A 18 -28.35 6.06 0.38
C GLN A 18 -27.35 7.18 0.19
N ALA A 19 -26.21 7.12 0.84
CA ALA A 19 -25.05 7.91 0.50
C ALA A 19 -24.45 7.26 -0.75
N ALA A 20 -24.41 7.98 -1.85
CA ALA A 20 -23.73 7.54 -3.06
C ALA A 20 -22.26 7.31 -2.72
N ASN A 21 -21.90 6.08 -2.44
CA ASN A 21 -20.53 5.63 -2.26
C ASN A 21 -19.85 5.69 -3.62
N GLN A 22 -19.20 6.81 -3.88
CA GLN A 22 -18.38 6.97 -5.07
C GLN A 22 -16.98 6.41 -4.83
N THR A 23 -16.90 5.11 -4.51
CA THR A 23 -15.59 4.44 -4.53
C THR A 23 -15.07 4.44 -5.96
N TYR A 24 -13.88 4.96 -6.17
CA TYR A 24 -13.26 5.07 -7.49
C TYR A 24 -11.77 4.74 -7.42
N ILE A 25 -11.20 4.41 -8.59
CA ILE A 25 -9.78 4.15 -8.77
C ILE A 25 -9.20 5.31 -9.56
N LEU A 26 -8.13 5.90 -9.06
CA LEU A 26 -7.39 6.95 -9.75
C LEU A 26 -5.90 6.83 -9.45
N ASN A 27 -5.08 6.85 -10.49
CA ASN A 27 -3.63 6.72 -10.39
C ASN A 27 -3.20 5.51 -9.53
N GLY A 28 -3.90 4.37 -9.71
CA GLY A 28 -3.61 3.13 -8.98
C GLY A 28 -3.98 3.14 -7.49
N ASN A 29 -4.74 4.14 -7.02
CA ASN A 29 -5.20 4.24 -5.65
C ASN A 29 -6.73 4.09 -5.55
N ILE A 30 -7.19 3.61 -4.39
CA ILE A 30 -8.61 3.40 -4.08
C ILE A 30 -9.08 4.54 -3.19
N TYR A 31 -10.07 5.31 -3.65
CA TYR A 31 -10.68 6.42 -2.94
C TYR A 31 -12.16 6.15 -2.68
N SER A 32 -12.69 6.66 -1.56
CA SER A 32 -14.09 6.41 -1.13
C SER A 32 -15.03 7.60 -1.30
N LYS A 33 -14.50 8.80 -1.57
CA LYS A 33 -15.29 10.01 -1.81
C LYS A 33 -14.42 11.06 -2.49
N GLN A 34 -15.00 11.82 -3.41
CA GLN A 34 -14.34 12.93 -4.11
C GLN A 34 -14.62 14.28 -3.47
N SER A 35 -13.78 15.26 -3.79
CA SER A 35 -13.92 16.69 -3.44
C SER A 35 -14.09 16.94 -1.95
N THR A 36 -13.33 16.20 -1.12
CA THR A 36 -13.45 16.23 0.32
C THR A 36 -12.09 16.14 1.03
N TRP A 37 -12.00 16.73 2.21
CA TRP A 37 -10.93 16.42 3.16
C TRP A 37 -11.26 15.12 3.87
N ILE A 38 -10.26 14.32 4.15
CA ILE A 38 -10.38 13.05 4.87
C ILE A 38 -9.48 13.05 6.10
N ALA A 39 -10.00 12.50 7.19
CA ALA A 39 -9.22 12.07 8.34
C ALA A 39 -9.55 10.60 8.61
N GLU A 40 -8.53 9.74 8.63
CA GLU A 40 -8.69 8.30 8.79
C GLU A 40 -7.77 7.78 9.89
N ALA A 41 -8.29 6.89 10.72
CA ALA A 41 -7.53 6.24 11.77
C ALA A 41 -7.94 4.76 11.92
N GLY A 42 -6.97 3.92 12.25
CA GLY A 42 -7.22 2.50 12.47
C GLY A 42 -5.97 1.74 12.88
N VAL A 43 -6.02 0.44 12.70
CA VAL A 43 -4.94 -0.47 13.04
C VAL A 43 -4.83 -1.59 12.01
N ALA A 44 -3.63 -2.10 11.80
CA ALA A 44 -3.39 -3.31 11.02
C ALA A 44 -2.49 -4.27 11.77
N ALA A 45 -2.75 -5.56 11.58
CA ALA A 45 -1.79 -6.62 11.85
C ALA A 45 -1.02 -6.91 10.55
N THR A 46 0.27 -7.10 10.66
CA THR A 46 1.17 -7.39 9.53
C THR A 46 2.07 -8.56 9.86
N SER A 47 2.56 -9.23 8.82
CA SER A 47 3.75 -10.09 8.97
C SER A 47 4.99 -9.22 9.13
N ASP A 48 6.03 -9.78 9.73
CA ASP A 48 7.33 -9.14 9.83
C ASP A 48 8.08 -9.25 8.49
N LEU A 49 8.65 -8.14 8.04
CA LEU A 49 9.48 -8.11 6.83
C LEU A 49 10.92 -8.53 7.16
N TYR A 50 11.45 -8.00 8.24
CA TYR A 50 12.81 -8.28 8.69
C TYR A 50 12.81 -9.30 9.83
N LYS A 51 13.86 -10.11 9.91
CA LYS A 51 14.05 -11.07 11.00
C LYS A 51 14.06 -10.37 12.36
N GLU A 52 13.47 -11.02 13.35
CA GLU A 52 13.42 -10.53 14.74
C GLU A 52 12.73 -9.15 14.88
N GLN A 53 11.82 -8.82 13.97
CA GLN A 53 10.99 -7.62 14.06
C GLN A 53 9.77 -7.91 14.95
N ASP A 54 9.57 -7.09 16.00
CA ASP A 54 8.53 -7.32 17.02
C ASP A 54 7.27 -6.44 16.83
N HIS A 55 6.93 -6.06 15.61
CA HIS A 55 5.84 -5.11 15.35
C HIS A 55 4.74 -5.71 14.47
N SER A 56 3.99 -6.66 15.02
CA SER A 56 2.85 -7.29 14.33
C SER A 56 1.58 -6.43 14.30
N VAL A 57 1.52 -5.30 15.01
CA VAL A 57 0.38 -4.37 15.01
C VAL A 57 0.88 -2.95 14.80
N VAL A 58 0.39 -2.31 13.75
CA VAL A 58 0.77 -0.94 13.38
C VAL A 58 -0.45 -0.02 13.35
N PRO A 59 -0.33 1.25 13.82
CA PRO A 59 -1.37 2.24 13.63
C PRO A 59 -1.47 2.62 12.15
N LEU A 60 -2.70 2.80 11.67
CA LEU A 60 -2.99 3.35 10.36
C LEU A 60 -3.57 4.74 10.57
N LEU A 61 -2.88 5.75 10.04
CA LEU A 61 -3.32 7.15 10.09
C LEU A 61 -3.25 7.74 8.69
N ASN A 62 -4.27 8.48 8.28
CA ASN A 62 -4.26 9.24 7.06
C ASN A 62 -5.01 10.57 7.26
N PHE A 63 -4.50 11.61 6.62
CA PHE A 63 -5.15 12.91 6.53
C PHE A 63 -4.79 13.55 5.20
N GLY A 64 -5.79 14.12 4.51
CA GLY A 64 -5.53 14.72 3.23
C GLY A 64 -6.77 15.26 2.54
N TYR A 65 -6.60 15.62 1.27
CA TYR A 65 -7.65 16.05 0.38
C TYR A 65 -7.75 15.12 -0.84
N HIS A 66 -8.94 14.61 -1.09
CA HIS A 66 -9.25 13.77 -2.25
C HIS A 66 -10.16 14.57 -3.21
N GLY A 67 -9.59 15.07 -4.30
CA GLY A 67 -10.30 15.82 -5.35
C GLY A 67 -10.66 14.94 -6.54
N GLU A 68 -11.16 15.57 -7.60
CA GLU A 68 -11.47 14.88 -8.86
C GLU A 68 -10.18 14.46 -9.58
N ASP A 69 -9.22 15.39 -9.69
CA ASP A 69 -7.97 15.18 -10.42
C ASP A 69 -6.73 15.22 -9.51
N PHE A 70 -6.81 15.93 -8.39
CA PHE A 70 -5.70 16.11 -7.47
C PHE A 70 -6.02 15.50 -6.11
N ASN A 71 -5.13 14.65 -5.63
CA ASN A 71 -5.19 14.04 -4.32
C ASN A 71 -3.86 14.26 -3.59
N ILE A 72 -3.94 14.53 -2.31
CA ILE A 72 -2.79 14.65 -1.42
C ILE A 72 -3.16 14.11 -0.04
N ASP A 73 -2.38 13.17 0.46
CA ASP A 73 -2.52 12.62 1.80
C ASP A 73 -1.17 12.08 2.31
N PHE A 74 -1.16 11.35 3.42
CA PHE A 74 0.08 10.81 3.99
C PHE A 74 0.76 9.76 3.09
N SER A 75 0.06 9.18 2.11
CA SER A 75 0.67 8.26 1.14
C SER A 75 1.39 8.99 0.00
N GLY A 76 1.15 10.29 -0.15
CA GLY A 76 1.76 11.13 -1.17
C GLY A 76 0.79 12.09 -1.85
N ALA A 77 1.14 12.50 -3.06
CA ALA A 77 0.30 13.36 -3.89
C ALA A 77 0.21 12.78 -5.31
N ASN A 78 -0.94 12.93 -5.94
CA ASN A 78 -1.10 12.57 -7.35
C ASN A 78 -2.01 13.55 -8.08
N TYR A 79 -1.78 13.69 -9.37
CA TYR A 79 -2.52 14.58 -10.24
C TYR A 79 -2.79 13.90 -11.58
N ARG A 80 -4.08 13.81 -11.95
CA ARG A 80 -4.52 13.39 -13.28
C ARG A 80 -4.45 14.58 -14.21
N PHE A 81 -3.60 14.54 -15.21
CA PHE A 81 -3.42 15.63 -16.18
C PHE A 81 -4.09 15.35 -17.53
N TYR A 82 -4.59 14.13 -17.75
CA TYR A 82 -5.32 13.73 -18.96
C TYR A 82 -6.40 12.72 -18.61
N GLY A 83 -7.57 12.86 -19.24
CA GLY A 83 -8.75 12.05 -19.03
C GLY A 83 -9.64 12.62 -17.92
N THR A 84 -10.82 12.02 -17.77
CA THR A 84 -11.84 12.32 -16.75
C THR A 84 -12.45 11.01 -16.26
N ASP A 85 -13.30 11.08 -15.24
CA ASP A 85 -14.01 9.90 -14.74
C ASP A 85 -14.88 9.28 -15.85
N GLY A 86 -14.70 7.97 -16.06
CA GLY A 86 -15.38 7.22 -17.11
C GLY A 86 -14.67 7.19 -18.47
N ASP A 87 -13.58 7.92 -18.65
CA ASP A 87 -12.77 7.80 -19.86
C ASP A 87 -12.01 6.46 -19.90
N LEU A 88 -11.76 5.99 -21.13
CA LEU A 88 -11.03 4.73 -21.33
C LEU A 88 -9.58 4.79 -20.85
N VAL A 89 -8.99 5.99 -20.85
CA VAL A 89 -7.59 6.22 -20.47
C VAL A 89 -7.47 7.48 -19.63
N ASN A 90 -6.84 7.35 -18.48
CA ASN A 90 -6.42 8.46 -17.64
C ASN A 90 -4.90 8.42 -17.47
N LEU A 91 -4.25 9.59 -17.52
CA LEU A 91 -2.82 9.72 -17.30
C LEU A 91 -2.57 10.66 -16.12
N GLY A 92 -1.64 10.29 -15.27
CA GLY A 92 -1.31 11.05 -14.07
C GLY A 92 0.18 11.06 -13.74
N VAL A 93 0.51 11.95 -12.82
CA VAL A 93 1.81 12.04 -12.15
C VAL A 93 1.60 11.84 -10.67
N HIS A 94 2.56 11.21 -9.99
CA HIS A 94 2.49 11.04 -8.54
C HIS A 94 3.84 11.30 -7.88
N LEU A 95 3.75 11.75 -6.63
CA LEU A 95 4.84 11.85 -5.68
C LEU A 95 4.49 10.94 -4.51
N THR A 96 5.33 9.97 -4.21
CA THR A 96 5.08 8.95 -3.18
C THR A 96 6.39 8.53 -2.51
N SER A 97 6.34 7.47 -1.74
CA SER A 97 7.50 6.84 -1.11
C SER A 97 7.47 5.34 -1.34
N ALA A 98 8.64 4.70 -1.39
CA ALA A 98 8.73 3.24 -1.36
C ALA A 98 8.33 2.64 0.00
N GLY A 99 8.38 3.44 1.08
CA GLY A 99 7.79 3.12 2.39
C GLY A 99 8.49 2.07 3.23
N ILE A 100 9.75 1.68 2.91
CA ILE A 100 10.43 0.56 3.57
C ILE A 100 11.76 0.92 4.25
N GLY A 101 11.95 2.17 4.61
CA GLY A 101 13.12 2.60 5.40
C GLY A 101 13.21 1.82 6.73
N TYR A 102 14.43 1.66 7.24
CA TYR A 102 14.70 1.07 8.55
C TYR A 102 15.98 1.65 9.17
N ASP A 103 16.08 1.51 10.48
CA ASP A 103 17.27 1.78 11.29
C ASP A 103 17.67 0.53 12.08
N ASP A 104 18.74 0.61 12.86
CA ASP A 104 19.23 -0.50 13.66
C ASP A 104 18.35 -0.86 14.88
N ASP A 105 17.39 0.02 15.23
CA ASP A 105 16.39 -0.23 16.26
C ASP A 105 15.13 -0.92 15.72
N THR A 106 14.97 -1.03 14.40
CA THR A 106 13.81 -1.68 13.76
C THR A 106 13.72 -3.17 14.13
N SER A 107 14.85 -3.86 14.31
CA SER A 107 14.91 -5.21 14.86
C SER A 107 16.30 -5.53 15.44
N ASP A 108 16.36 -6.47 16.39
CA ASP A 108 17.64 -6.93 16.95
C ASP A 108 18.58 -7.54 15.90
N PHE A 109 18.00 -8.11 14.84
CA PHE A 109 18.76 -8.67 13.73
C PHE A 109 19.45 -7.62 12.86
N LEU A 110 18.88 -6.40 12.77
CA LEU A 110 19.43 -5.29 11.97
C LEU A 110 20.52 -4.51 12.70
N LYS A 111 20.74 -4.71 14.00
CA LYS A 111 21.76 -3.98 14.76
C LYS A 111 23.14 -4.03 14.09
N GLY A 112 23.72 -2.85 13.91
CA GLY A 112 25.02 -2.65 13.25
C GLY A 112 24.94 -2.67 11.72
N MET A 113 23.74 -2.54 11.12
CA MET A 113 23.57 -2.10 9.74
C MET A 113 23.50 -0.58 9.68
N ASP A 114 23.83 -0.02 8.53
CA ASP A 114 23.56 1.39 8.26
C ASP A 114 22.04 1.59 8.12
N ASP A 115 21.56 2.77 8.48
CA ASP A 115 20.16 3.15 8.25
C ASP A 115 19.82 3.15 6.76
N ARG A 116 18.57 2.81 6.46
CA ARG A 116 17.98 2.92 5.11
C ARG A 116 16.87 3.93 5.15
N ASP A 117 17.11 5.07 4.51
CA ASP A 117 16.14 6.16 4.47
C ASP A 117 14.90 5.78 3.67
N VAL A 118 13.76 6.31 4.08
CA VAL A 118 12.54 6.31 3.27
C VAL A 118 12.75 7.21 2.07
N SER A 119 12.42 6.73 0.87
CA SER A 119 12.61 7.51 -0.36
C SER A 119 11.49 8.51 -0.60
N VAL A 120 11.76 9.46 -1.48
CA VAL A 120 10.74 10.25 -2.19
C VAL A 120 10.86 9.91 -3.67
N ASP A 121 9.77 9.39 -4.23
CA ASP A 121 9.71 8.90 -5.60
C ASP A 121 8.77 9.78 -6.42
N LEU A 122 9.20 10.17 -7.62
CA LEU A 122 8.37 10.81 -8.63
C LEU A 122 8.02 9.81 -9.72
N GLY A 123 6.74 9.74 -10.09
CA GLY A 123 6.30 8.75 -11.07
C GLY A 123 5.20 9.23 -12.00
N LEU A 124 4.92 8.38 -12.98
CA LEU A 124 3.84 8.50 -13.95
C LEU A 124 2.91 7.30 -13.82
N ASN A 125 1.62 7.54 -14.04
CA ASN A 125 0.58 6.52 -14.06
C ASN A 125 -0.20 6.56 -15.37
N ALA A 126 -0.72 5.39 -15.75
CA ALA A 126 -1.76 5.28 -16.77
C ALA A 126 -2.80 4.26 -16.27
N ASP A 127 -4.04 4.71 -16.19
CA ASP A 127 -5.20 3.89 -15.84
C ASP A 127 -6.02 3.62 -17.11
N PHE A 128 -6.37 2.37 -17.32
CA PHE A 128 -7.13 1.89 -18.46
C PHE A 128 -8.42 1.25 -17.99
N GLN A 129 -9.57 1.78 -18.40
CA GLN A 129 -10.87 1.16 -18.11
C GLN A 129 -11.04 -0.13 -18.93
N VAL A 130 -11.24 -1.25 -18.26
CA VAL A 130 -11.42 -2.57 -18.88
C VAL A 130 -12.65 -3.26 -18.30
N GLY A 131 -13.76 -3.22 -19.04
CA GLY A 131 -15.05 -3.70 -18.53
C GLY A 131 -15.48 -2.91 -17.29
N THR A 132 -15.72 -3.61 -16.17
CA THR A 132 -16.05 -3.02 -14.87
C THR A 132 -14.81 -2.60 -14.06
N GLY A 133 -13.63 -3.07 -14.45
CA GLY A 133 -12.40 -2.87 -13.72
C GLY A 133 -11.45 -1.87 -14.38
N VAL A 134 -10.35 -1.60 -13.67
CA VAL A 134 -9.28 -0.68 -14.09
C VAL A 134 -7.94 -1.41 -14.08
N ILE A 135 -7.20 -1.36 -15.18
CA ILE A 135 -5.78 -1.70 -15.19
C ILE A 135 -5.00 -0.41 -14.95
N SER A 136 -4.28 -0.34 -13.85
CA SER A 136 -3.38 0.77 -13.53
C SER A 136 -1.93 0.33 -13.73
N THR A 137 -1.18 1.13 -14.49
CA THR A 137 0.26 0.95 -14.68
C THR A 137 0.99 2.14 -14.09
N TYR A 138 2.18 1.91 -13.53
CA TYR A 138 3.01 2.98 -13.02
C TYR A 138 4.50 2.73 -13.25
N PHE A 139 5.23 3.83 -13.30
CA PHE A 139 6.68 3.88 -13.22
C PHE A 139 7.05 5.01 -12.27
N GLN A 140 7.90 4.75 -11.29
CA GLN A 140 8.42 5.75 -10.36
C GLN A 140 9.91 5.61 -10.15
N HIS A 141 10.59 6.74 -9.95
CA HIS A 141 12.03 6.81 -9.73
C HIS A 141 12.31 7.61 -8.46
N ASP A 142 13.25 7.13 -7.66
CA ASP A 142 13.75 7.84 -6.48
C ASP A 142 14.40 9.17 -6.86
N ILE A 143 13.85 10.27 -6.35
CA ILE A 143 14.40 11.63 -6.51
C ILE A 143 15.08 12.15 -5.24
N SER A 144 14.96 11.43 -4.12
CA SER A 144 15.66 11.77 -2.87
C SER A 144 17.11 11.32 -2.83
N GLY A 145 17.47 10.34 -3.66
CA GLY A 145 18.79 9.73 -3.71
C GLY A 145 19.00 8.62 -2.69
N ALA A 146 17.94 8.13 -2.04
CA ALA A 146 17.99 7.01 -1.12
C ALA A 146 18.48 5.75 -1.82
N TYR A 147 17.65 5.15 -2.69
CA TYR A 147 18.03 3.92 -3.39
C TYR A 147 18.46 4.13 -4.85
N LYS A 148 18.27 5.33 -5.41
CA LYS A 148 18.77 5.75 -6.75
C LYS A 148 18.30 4.86 -7.92
N GLY A 149 17.20 4.15 -7.73
CA GLY A 149 16.63 3.22 -8.69
C GLY A 149 15.19 3.55 -9.03
N TYR A 150 14.46 2.54 -9.50
CA TYR A 150 13.06 2.70 -9.90
C TYR A 150 12.21 1.47 -9.57
N LEU A 151 10.91 1.72 -9.48
CA LEU A 151 9.86 0.71 -9.40
C LEU A 151 8.93 0.88 -10.60
N ALA A 152 8.39 -0.22 -11.08
CA ALA A 152 7.36 -0.21 -12.13
C ALA A 152 6.35 -1.33 -11.86
N GLY A 153 5.10 -1.11 -12.17
CA GLY A 153 4.11 -2.15 -11.90
C GLY A 153 2.84 -2.03 -12.74
N VAL A 154 2.07 -3.09 -12.66
CA VAL A 154 0.73 -3.20 -13.21
C VAL A 154 -0.17 -3.79 -12.14
N ARG A 155 -1.33 -3.17 -11.93
CA ARG A 155 -2.35 -3.61 -10.98
C ARG A 155 -3.72 -3.59 -11.66
N TYR A 156 -4.48 -4.65 -11.51
CA TYR A 156 -5.89 -4.69 -11.89
C TYR A 156 -6.77 -4.51 -10.67
N PHE A 157 -7.78 -3.70 -10.80
CA PHE A 157 -8.80 -3.45 -9.79
C PHE A 157 -10.17 -3.78 -10.34
N ASP A 158 -11.06 -4.32 -9.49
CA ASP A 158 -12.47 -4.42 -9.79
C ASP A 158 -13.31 -4.02 -8.57
N ILE A 159 -14.43 -3.34 -8.81
CA ILE A 159 -15.33 -2.80 -7.77
C ILE A 159 -16.65 -3.53 -7.82
N PHE A 160 -16.99 -4.20 -6.73
CA PHE A 160 -18.25 -4.92 -6.57
C PHE A 160 -19.08 -4.27 -5.48
N SER A 161 -20.35 -3.92 -5.78
CA SER A 161 -21.29 -3.46 -4.77
C SER A 161 -21.94 -4.67 -4.06
N ILE A 162 -21.85 -4.69 -2.73
CA ILE A 162 -22.42 -5.73 -1.87
C ILE A 162 -23.33 -5.05 -0.84
N GLY A 163 -24.63 -4.94 -1.18
CA GLY A 163 -25.56 -4.13 -0.40
C GLY A 163 -25.11 -2.66 -0.42
N ASP A 164 -24.92 -2.08 0.76
CA ASP A 164 -24.42 -0.69 0.89
C ASP A 164 -22.90 -0.59 0.85
N ALA A 165 -22.17 -1.71 0.86
CA ALA A 165 -20.72 -1.74 0.84
C ALA A 165 -20.16 -1.85 -0.58
N ASN A 166 -18.93 -1.37 -0.78
CA ASN A 166 -18.13 -1.65 -1.96
C ASN A 166 -16.94 -2.55 -1.58
N LEU A 167 -16.83 -3.67 -2.29
CA LEU A 167 -15.65 -4.53 -2.26
C LEU A 167 -14.77 -4.18 -3.45
N VAL A 168 -13.59 -3.65 -3.19
CA VAL A 168 -12.57 -3.40 -4.21
C VAL A 168 -11.52 -4.50 -4.11
N SER A 169 -11.52 -5.42 -5.07
CA SER A 169 -10.47 -6.44 -5.18
C SER A 169 -9.35 -5.94 -6.08
N PHE A 170 -8.12 -6.39 -5.83
CA PHE A 170 -6.98 -6.07 -6.69
C PHE A 170 -5.97 -7.21 -6.75
N ALA A 171 -5.26 -7.26 -7.86
CA ALA A 171 -4.09 -8.11 -8.04
C ALA A 171 -3.07 -7.38 -8.93
N GLY A 172 -1.79 -7.59 -8.67
CA GLY A 172 -0.75 -6.87 -9.41
C GLY A 172 0.62 -7.53 -9.34
N VAL A 173 1.50 -6.99 -10.15
CA VAL A 173 2.92 -7.31 -10.18
C VAL A 173 3.72 -6.01 -10.12
N MET A 174 4.85 -6.05 -9.40
CA MET A 174 5.76 -4.94 -9.24
C MET A 174 7.18 -5.39 -9.57
N PHE A 175 7.81 -4.71 -10.51
CA PHE A 175 9.23 -4.83 -10.78
C PHE A 175 10.00 -3.87 -9.87
N GLN A 176 11.04 -4.38 -9.25
CA GLN A 176 11.95 -3.67 -8.37
C GLN A 176 13.34 -3.66 -9.02
N SER A 177 13.90 -2.47 -9.26
CA SER A 177 15.25 -2.35 -9.83
C SER A 177 16.30 -2.93 -8.91
N LYS A 178 17.46 -3.29 -9.47
CA LYS A 178 18.61 -3.78 -8.69
C LYS A 178 18.98 -2.83 -7.56
N ASP A 179 19.05 -1.52 -7.85
CA ASP A 179 19.47 -0.53 -6.87
C ASP A 179 18.48 -0.42 -5.71
N PHE A 180 17.16 -0.60 -5.97
CA PHE A 180 16.14 -0.70 -4.92
C PHE A 180 16.38 -1.93 -4.04
N VAL A 181 16.54 -3.11 -4.65
CA VAL A 181 16.72 -4.36 -3.91
C VAL A 181 18.03 -4.35 -3.12
N ASP A 182 19.12 -3.89 -3.74
CA ASP A 182 20.43 -3.84 -3.08
C ASP A 182 20.46 -2.82 -1.92
N TYR A 183 19.79 -1.69 -2.07
CA TYR A 183 19.70 -0.69 -1.01
C TYR A 183 18.93 -1.18 0.22
N TYR A 184 17.69 -1.71 0.02
CA TYR A 184 16.82 -2.07 1.14
C TYR A 184 17.05 -3.48 1.68
N PHE A 185 17.58 -4.39 0.86
CA PHE A 185 17.75 -5.80 1.21
C PHE A 185 19.18 -6.31 1.09
N GLY A 186 20.11 -5.49 0.62
CA GLY A 186 21.53 -5.81 0.58
C GLY A 186 22.18 -5.81 1.97
N VAL A 187 23.24 -6.56 2.11
CA VAL A 187 24.13 -6.57 3.29
C VAL A 187 25.54 -6.25 2.82
N GLN A 188 26.04 -5.06 3.18
CA GLN A 188 27.40 -4.63 2.79
C GLN A 188 28.47 -5.42 3.54
N PRO A 189 29.72 -5.50 3.01
CA PRO A 189 30.81 -6.22 3.69
C PRO A 189 31.04 -5.80 5.14
N LYS A 190 30.90 -4.51 5.46
CA LYS A 190 31.04 -3.96 6.81
C LYS A 190 29.89 -4.33 7.75
N GLU A 191 28.72 -4.68 7.20
CA GLU A 191 27.50 -5.08 7.91
C GLU A 191 27.42 -6.60 8.11
N ALA A 192 28.28 -7.34 7.41
CA ALA A 192 28.26 -8.79 7.44
C ALA A 192 28.74 -9.35 8.79
N ARG A 193 28.09 -10.42 9.23
CA ARG A 193 28.44 -11.20 10.43
C ARG A 193 28.07 -12.68 10.23
N ALA A 194 28.44 -13.57 11.15
CA ALA A 194 28.31 -15.00 10.97
C ALA A 194 26.89 -15.49 10.62
N ASN A 195 25.85 -14.86 11.18
CA ASN A 195 24.43 -15.18 10.91
C ASN A 195 23.77 -14.23 9.89
N ARG A 196 24.50 -13.26 9.36
CA ARG A 196 24.06 -12.28 8.36
C ARG A 196 25.22 -12.09 7.35
N PRO A 197 25.39 -13.02 6.39
CA PRO A 197 26.46 -12.91 5.39
C PRO A 197 26.23 -11.74 4.45
N GLU A 198 27.30 -11.29 3.77
CA GLU A 198 27.22 -10.33 2.69
C GLU A 198 26.18 -10.75 1.65
N TYR A 199 25.40 -9.81 1.17
CA TYR A 199 24.36 -10.03 0.16
C TYR A 199 24.26 -8.83 -0.76
N THR A 200 24.34 -9.07 -2.06
CA THR A 200 24.12 -8.07 -3.11
C THR A 200 22.85 -8.44 -3.85
N GLY A 201 21.84 -7.59 -3.75
CA GLY A 201 20.56 -7.79 -4.43
C GLY A 201 20.66 -7.59 -5.94
N SER A 202 19.77 -8.23 -6.68
CA SER A 202 19.53 -8.00 -8.10
C SER A 202 18.07 -7.52 -8.30
N SER A 203 17.67 -7.23 -9.54
CA SER A 203 16.28 -6.85 -9.80
C SER A 203 15.32 -7.97 -9.46
N SER A 204 14.16 -7.63 -8.93
CA SER A 204 13.17 -8.58 -8.41
C SER A 204 11.78 -8.28 -8.95
N ILE A 205 10.90 -9.27 -8.91
CA ILE A 205 9.46 -9.11 -9.20
C ILE A 205 8.69 -9.61 -7.99
N ALA A 206 7.88 -8.73 -7.41
CA ALA A 206 6.89 -9.07 -6.40
C ALA A 206 5.50 -9.15 -7.03
N TYR A 207 4.61 -9.93 -6.42
CA TYR A 207 3.20 -9.98 -6.78
C TYR A 207 2.33 -9.74 -5.56
N GLU A 208 1.18 -9.13 -5.80
CA GLU A 208 0.25 -8.80 -4.73
C GLU A 208 -1.17 -9.20 -5.11
N VAL A 209 -1.96 -9.50 -4.10
CA VAL A 209 -3.40 -9.69 -4.20
C VAL A 209 -4.05 -9.21 -2.91
N GLY A 210 -5.21 -8.59 -3.03
CA GLY A 210 -5.90 -8.11 -1.86
C GLY A 210 -7.28 -7.56 -2.15
N TYR A 211 -7.88 -7.00 -1.11
CA TYR A 211 -9.16 -6.29 -1.23
C TYR A 211 -9.29 -5.24 -0.13
N LYS A 212 -10.16 -4.25 -0.43
CA LYS A 212 -10.72 -3.33 0.57
C LYS A 212 -12.25 -3.47 0.55
N LEU A 213 -12.84 -3.70 1.71
CA LEU A 213 -14.28 -3.63 1.91
C LEU A 213 -14.60 -2.30 2.57
N ILE A 214 -15.28 -1.42 1.84
CA ILE A 214 -15.62 -0.05 2.26
C ILE A 214 -17.12 -0.03 2.58
N TYR A 215 -17.46 0.20 3.84
CA TYR A 215 -18.83 0.26 4.32
C TYR A 215 -19.16 1.68 4.79
N PRO A 216 -20.17 2.36 4.21
CA PRO A 216 -20.62 3.67 4.67
C PRO A 216 -21.41 3.50 5.98
N ILE A 217 -20.93 4.09 7.05
CA ILE A 217 -21.65 4.16 8.32
C ILE A 217 -22.68 5.29 8.26
N SER A 218 -22.34 6.40 7.58
CA SER A 218 -23.18 7.56 7.33
C SER A 218 -22.67 8.32 6.11
N GLU A 219 -23.28 9.46 5.76
CA GLU A 219 -22.84 10.31 4.65
C GLU A 219 -21.36 10.73 4.75
N ASN A 220 -20.85 10.89 5.98
CA ASN A 220 -19.49 11.37 6.23
C ASN A 220 -18.57 10.33 6.87
N TRP A 221 -19.07 9.17 7.26
CA TRP A 221 -18.27 8.14 7.93
C TRP A 221 -18.21 6.84 7.16
N ASN A 222 -17.03 6.36 6.91
CA ASN A 222 -16.77 5.05 6.33
C ASN A 222 -15.96 4.16 7.28
N LEU A 223 -16.28 2.88 7.28
CA LEU A 223 -15.46 1.82 7.84
C LEU A 223 -14.81 1.07 6.67
N THR A 224 -13.50 0.92 6.70
CA THR A 224 -12.77 0.14 5.69
C THR A 224 -12.06 -1.03 6.36
N GLN A 225 -12.26 -2.23 5.84
CA GLN A 225 -11.46 -3.41 6.15
C GLN A 225 -10.58 -3.73 4.95
N SER A 226 -9.28 -3.90 5.21
CA SER A 226 -8.28 -4.17 4.18
C SER A 226 -7.57 -5.49 4.45
N THR A 227 -7.35 -6.25 3.39
CA THR A 227 -6.50 -7.45 3.42
C THR A 227 -5.61 -7.44 2.18
N GLN A 228 -4.32 -7.64 2.38
CA GLN A 228 -3.35 -7.72 1.30
C GLN A 228 -2.37 -8.86 1.59
N TYR A 229 -2.01 -9.58 0.55
CA TYR A 229 -0.91 -10.52 0.52
C TYR A 229 0.07 -10.10 -0.56
N THR A 230 1.36 -10.17 -0.24
CA THR A 230 2.47 -9.88 -1.15
C THR A 230 3.47 -11.04 -1.13
N GLY A 231 3.71 -11.63 -2.29
CA GLY A 231 4.78 -12.59 -2.49
C GLY A 231 6.03 -11.86 -2.98
N LEU A 232 7.09 -11.93 -2.21
CA LEU A 232 8.39 -11.33 -2.55
C LEU A 232 9.11 -12.19 -3.57
N GLY A 233 9.76 -11.57 -4.54
CA GLY A 233 10.62 -12.26 -5.49
C GLY A 233 11.89 -12.80 -4.82
N SER A 234 12.55 -13.76 -5.46
CA SER A 234 13.71 -14.45 -4.90
C SER A 234 14.82 -13.52 -4.43
N GLU A 235 15.13 -12.50 -5.22
CA GLU A 235 16.21 -11.54 -4.89
C GLU A 235 15.96 -10.72 -3.63
N VAL A 236 14.70 -10.59 -3.20
CA VAL A 236 14.35 -10.01 -1.90
C VAL A 236 14.23 -11.11 -0.85
N ALA A 237 13.56 -12.21 -1.17
CA ALA A 237 13.26 -13.28 -0.24
C ALA A 237 14.52 -14.04 0.25
N ASP A 238 15.54 -14.12 -0.60
CA ASP A 238 16.81 -14.82 -0.28
C ASP A 238 17.78 -13.93 0.50
N SER A 239 17.45 -12.66 0.72
CA SER A 239 18.24 -11.78 1.56
C SER A 239 18.33 -12.32 2.99
N PRO A 240 19.54 -12.33 3.61
CA PRO A 240 19.72 -12.84 4.96
C PRO A 240 18.98 -12.06 6.05
N ILE A 241 18.51 -10.83 5.75
CA ILE A 241 17.76 -9.99 6.69
C ILE A 241 16.25 -10.16 6.59
N VAL A 242 15.74 -10.77 5.51
CA VAL A 242 14.30 -10.97 5.30
C VAL A 242 13.81 -12.19 6.06
N ASP A 243 12.68 -12.05 6.77
CA ASP A 243 12.09 -13.12 7.58
C ASP A 243 11.34 -14.13 6.71
N SER A 244 10.44 -13.64 5.86
CA SER A 244 9.59 -14.50 5.03
C SER A 244 9.36 -13.88 3.66
N LYS A 245 9.31 -14.76 2.64
CA LYS A 245 8.88 -14.37 1.29
C LYS A 245 7.39 -14.06 1.17
N HIS A 246 6.62 -14.32 2.21
CA HIS A 246 5.19 -14.12 2.26
C HIS A 246 4.86 -13.00 3.23
N GLN A 247 4.44 -11.86 2.69
CA GLN A 247 4.01 -10.73 3.49
C GLN A 247 2.49 -10.61 3.45
N TRP A 248 1.89 -10.25 4.57
CA TRP A 248 0.45 -10.02 4.64
C TRP A 248 0.13 -8.83 5.55
N LEU A 249 -0.99 -8.20 5.26
CA LEU A 249 -1.58 -7.14 6.06
C LEU A 249 -3.08 -7.40 6.19
N VAL A 250 -3.59 -7.29 7.41
CA VAL A 250 -5.05 -7.25 7.70
C VAL A 250 -5.32 -6.09 8.63
N GLY A 251 -6.11 -5.13 8.18
CA GLY A 251 -6.38 -3.91 8.93
C GLY A 251 -7.82 -3.44 8.82
N ALA A 252 -8.16 -2.52 9.71
CA ALA A 252 -9.42 -1.79 9.66
C ALA A 252 -9.21 -0.34 10.05
N THR A 253 -9.89 0.56 9.34
CA THR A 253 -9.84 2.00 9.56
C THR A 253 -11.24 2.59 9.56
N VAL A 254 -11.41 3.69 10.26
CA VAL A 254 -12.59 4.54 10.20
C VAL A 254 -12.16 5.89 9.64
N ALA A 255 -12.86 6.34 8.60
CA ALA A 255 -12.60 7.61 7.94
C ALA A 255 -13.77 8.58 8.11
N TYR A 256 -13.45 9.85 8.33
CA TYR A 256 -14.39 10.97 8.31
C TYR A 256 -14.10 11.87 7.10
N HIS A 257 -15.15 12.19 6.35
CA HIS A 257 -15.14 13.09 5.22
C HIS A 257 -15.81 14.41 5.61
N PHE A 258 -15.08 15.52 5.47
CA PHE A 258 -15.51 16.85 5.88
C PHE A 258 -16.46 17.52 4.88
#